data_9f62289f3814f486289583a6da517daa
#
_entry.id   9f62289f3814f486289583a6da517daa
#
_cell.length_a   1.000
_cell.length_b   1.000
_cell.length_c   1.000
_cell.angle_alpha   90.00
_cell.angle_beta   90.00
_cell.angle_gamma   90.00
#
_symmetry.space_group_name_H-M   'P 1'
#
loop_
_entity.id
_entity.type
_entity.pdbx_description
1 polymer ?
#
loop_
_entity_poly.entity_id
_entity_poly.type
_entity_poly.pdbx_seq_one_letter_code
_entity_poly.pdbx_strand_id
1 'polypeptide(L)'
;FVRLLMNAPIKRWAIENPVSVISSAIRPPDQIIQPWEYGHGEVKATCLWLNNLPRLKPTNCVEGREARVHLMPPSPDRWKERSRTFEGVAKAMGDQWGGCLLPACADQLDLLANLV
;
A
#
# COMPACT_ATOMS: atom_id res chain seq x y z
N PHE A 1 -4.70 -10.98 -13.08
CA PHE A 1 -5.45 -10.54 -11.89
C PHE A 1 -5.30 -9.05 -11.62
N VAL A 2 -4.07 -8.52 -11.58
CA VAL A 2 -3.83 -7.10 -11.35
C VAL A 2 -4.48 -6.24 -12.44
N ARG A 3 -4.32 -6.63 -13.70
CA ARG A 3 -4.95 -5.92 -14.83
C ARG A 3 -6.46 -5.94 -14.73
N LEU A 4 -7.03 -7.04 -14.26
CA LEU A 4 -8.46 -7.16 -14.07
C LEU A 4 -8.95 -6.16 -13.00
N LEU A 5 -8.22 -6.01 -11.91
CA LEU A 5 -8.52 -5.04 -10.87
C LEU A 5 -8.41 -3.61 -11.39
N MET A 6 -7.34 -3.30 -12.14
CA MET A 6 -7.13 -1.96 -12.67
C MET A 6 -8.20 -1.54 -13.68
N ASN A 7 -8.77 -2.51 -14.40
CA ASN A 7 -9.80 -2.28 -15.40
C ASN A 7 -11.22 -2.46 -14.87
N ALA A 8 -11.39 -2.75 -13.60
CA ALA A 8 -12.72 -2.86 -13.01
C ALA A 8 -13.45 -1.51 -13.07
N PRO A 9 -14.80 -1.53 -13.20
CA PRO A 9 -15.58 -0.29 -13.29
C PRO A 9 -15.70 0.40 -11.92
N ILE A 10 -14.58 0.74 -11.33
CA ILE A 10 -14.47 1.33 -10.01
C ILE A 10 -13.72 2.66 -10.17
N LYS A 11 -14.30 3.74 -9.68
CA LYS A 11 -13.77 5.09 -9.91
C LYS A 11 -12.50 5.39 -9.13
N ARG A 12 -12.40 4.87 -7.92
CA ARG A 12 -11.25 5.11 -7.03
C ARG A 12 -10.74 3.80 -6.50
N TRP A 13 -9.47 3.56 -6.69
CA TRP A 13 -8.84 2.36 -6.16
C TRP A 13 -7.36 2.59 -5.89
N ALA A 14 -6.83 1.80 -5.00
CA ALA A 14 -5.40 1.71 -4.75
C ALA A 14 -5.00 0.24 -4.72
N ILE A 15 -3.88 -0.05 -5.32
CA ILE A 15 -3.28 -1.38 -5.28
C ILE A 15 -1.93 -1.25 -4.59
N GLU A 16 -1.71 -2.03 -3.57
CA GLU A 16 -0.48 -2.06 -2.80
C GLU A 16 0.22 -3.39 -3.03
N ASN A 17 1.52 -3.32 -3.27
CA ASN A 17 2.33 -4.52 -3.41
C ASN A 17 3.81 -4.18 -3.15
N PRO A 18 4.59 -5.10 -2.60
CA PRO A 18 6.04 -4.92 -2.55
C PRO A 18 6.63 -4.73 -3.94
N VAL A 19 7.86 -4.24 -4.01
CA VAL A 19 8.57 -4.12 -5.27
C VAL A 19 8.57 -5.48 -5.98
N SER A 20 8.06 -5.51 -7.19
CA SER A 20 7.82 -6.76 -7.91
C SER A 20 7.78 -6.53 -9.42
N VAL A 21 7.50 -7.61 -10.14
CA VAL A 21 7.38 -7.61 -11.59
C VAL A 21 6.23 -6.73 -12.11
N ILE A 22 5.27 -6.36 -11.27
CA ILE A 22 4.14 -5.50 -11.66
C ILE A 22 4.64 -4.18 -12.25
N SER A 23 5.68 -3.61 -11.67
CA SER A 23 6.26 -2.34 -12.13
C SER A 23 6.74 -2.40 -13.59
N SER A 24 7.31 -3.52 -14.01
CA SER A 24 7.80 -3.68 -15.37
C SER A 24 6.77 -4.30 -16.30
N ALA A 25 5.92 -5.19 -15.80
CA ALA A 25 4.97 -5.93 -16.63
C ALA A 25 3.69 -5.13 -16.94
N ILE A 26 3.30 -4.20 -16.09
CA ILE A 26 2.06 -3.43 -16.25
C ILE A 26 2.36 -1.95 -16.37
N ARG A 27 2.79 -1.31 -15.28
CA ARG A 27 3.24 0.08 -15.29
C ARG A 27 4.00 0.40 -14.01
N PRO A 28 4.85 1.44 -14.02
CA PRO A 28 5.51 1.90 -12.80
C PRO A 28 4.49 2.32 -11.73
N PRO A 29 4.83 2.19 -10.44
CA PRO A 29 3.94 2.64 -9.39
C PRO A 29 3.82 4.17 -9.39
N ASP A 30 2.69 4.67 -8.91
CA ASP A 30 2.50 6.10 -8.74
C ASP A 30 3.28 6.63 -7.54
N GLN A 31 3.54 5.76 -6.57
CA GLN A 31 4.23 6.13 -5.34
C GLN A 31 4.89 4.90 -4.72
N ILE A 32 6.02 5.13 -4.05
CA ILE A 32 6.67 4.11 -3.22
C ILE A 32 6.72 4.67 -1.80
N ILE A 33 6.24 3.89 -0.84
CA ILE A 33 6.20 4.28 0.57
C ILE A 33 7.06 3.34 1.41
N GLN A 34 7.41 3.82 2.60
CA GLN A 34 8.19 3.07 3.57
C GLN A 34 7.47 3.09 4.93
N PRO A 35 7.50 1.98 5.68
CA PRO A 35 6.88 1.95 7.01
C PRO A 35 7.41 3.01 7.96
N TRP A 36 8.69 3.40 7.84
CA TRP A 36 9.25 4.41 8.72
C TRP A 36 8.65 5.81 8.50
N GLU A 37 7.94 6.03 7.40
CA GLU A 37 7.20 7.26 7.17
C GLU A 37 5.86 7.29 7.92
N TYR A 38 5.45 6.14 8.46
CA TYR A 38 4.14 5.94 9.10
C TYR A 38 4.25 5.38 10.51
N GLY A 39 5.37 5.62 11.19
CA GLY A 39 5.52 5.29 12.60
C GLY A 39 6.11 3.92 12.90
N HIS A 40 6.56 3.18 11.91
CA HIS A 40 7.18 1.86 12.10
C HIS A 40 8.67 1.93 11.75
N GLY A 41 9.53 1.55 12.68
CA GLY A 41 10.98 1.62 12.48
C GLY A 41 11.52 0.55 11.53
N GLU A 42 10.89 0.39 10.37
CA GLU A 42 11.25 -0.65 9.41
C GLU A 42 11.36 -0.12 7.99
N VAL A 43 12.16 -0.81 7.18
CA VAL A 43 12.26 -0.59 5.75
C VAL A 43 11.57 -1.75 5.04
N LYS A 44 10.58 -1.42 4.24
CA LYS A 44 9.89 -2.37 3.36
C LYS A 44 9.27 -1.57 2.23
N ALA A 45 10.06 -1.32 1.18
CA ALA A 45 9.58 -0.54 0.04
C ALA A 45 8.28 -1.14 -0.50
N THR A 46 7.23 -0.36 -0.49
CA THR A 46 5.89 -0.77 -0.88
C THR A 46 5.40 0.14 -1.98
N CYS A 47 5.01 -0.45 -3.09
CA CYS A 47 4.52 0.28 -4.27
C CYS A 47 3.02 0.49 -4.19
N LEU A 48 2.59 1.67 -4.59
CA LEU A 48 1.17 2.02 -4.70
C LEU A 48 0.84 2.40 -6.13
N TRP A 49 -0.18 1.76 -6.68
CA TRP A 49 -0.80 2.15 -7.94
C TRP A 49 -2.14 2.78 -7.60
N LEU A 50 -2.34 4.01 -8.00
CA LEU A 50 -3.47 4.83 -7.60
C LEU A 50 -4.35 5.19 -8.78
N ASN A 51 -5.65 5.26 -8.54
CA ASN A 51 -6.61 5.76 -9.52
C ASN A 51 -7.58 6.70 -8.84
N ASN A 52 -7.53 7.98 -9.24
CA ASN A 52 -8.36 9.05 -8.65
C ASN A 52 -8.20 9.20 -7.13
N LEU A 53 -7.02 8.89 -6.64
CA LEU A 53 -6.65 9.10 -5.24
C LEU A 53 -5.37 9.93 -5.18
N PRO A 54 -5.24 10.84 -4.20
CA PRO A 54 -4.01 11.58 -4.01
C PRO A 54 -2.90 10.68 -3.47
N ARG A 55 -1.66 11.08 -3.67
CA ARG A 55 -0.53 10.39 -3.05
C ARG A 55 -0.67 10.39 -1.55
N LEU A 56 -0.27 9.30 -0.92
CA LEU A 56 -0.31 9.16 0.52
C LEU A 56 0.79 10.01 1.14
N LYS A 57 0.45 10.84 2.13
CA LYS A 57 1.41 11.69 2.82
C LYS A 57 1.96 10.99 4.06
N PRO A 58 3.25 11.12 4.34
CA PRO A 58 3.83 10.62 5.59
C PRO A 58 3.09 11.19 6.80
N THR A 59 2.91 10.38 7.83
CA THR A 59 2.20 10.78 9.05
C THR A 59 3.11 10.89 10.25
N ASN A 60 4.14 10.04 10.34
CA ASN A 60 5.03 9.99 11.48
C ASN A 60 6.37 9.39 11.06
N CYS A 61 7.29 10.22 10.60
CA CYS A 61 8.63 9.77 10.20
C CYS A 61 9.46 9.46 11.43
N VAL A 62 9.84 8.20 11.57
CA VAL A 62 10.68 7.74 12.69
C VAL A 62 12.09 7.41 12.19
N GLU A 63 13.06 7.38 13.10
CA GLU A 63 14.47 7.18 12.76
C GLU A 63 14.85 5.71 12.57
N GLY A 64 14.23 4.79 13.28
CA GLY A 64 14.52 3.37 13.17
C GLY A 64 14.23 2.86 11.76
N ARG A 65 15.18 2.13 11.17
CA ARG A 65 15.07 1.66 9.78
C ARG A 65 15.66 0.28 9.64
N GLU A 66 14.98 -0.71 10.21
CA GLU A 66 15.41 -2.10 10.14
C GLU A 66 14.75 -2.82 8.97
N ALA A 67 15.55 -3.53 8.20
CA ALA A 67 15.03 -4.38 7.12
C ALA A 67 14.62 -5.76 7.67
N ARG A 68 13.81 -5.77 8.72
CA ARG A 68 13.43 -6.97 9.44
C ARG A 68 12.83 -8.05 8.54
N VAL A 69 11.88 -7.68 7.72
CA VAL A 69 11.20 -8.64 6.85
C VAL A 69 12.13 -9.13 5.74
N HIS A 70 12.95 -8.25 5.19
CA HIS A 70 13.92 -8.61 4.16
C HIS A 70 14.96 -9.59 4.68
N LEU A 71 15.42 -9.40 5.91
CA LEU A 71 16.44 -10.22 6.54
C LEU A 71 15.86 -11.47 7.23
N MET A 72 14.54 -11.62 7.26
CA MET A 72 13.89 -12.76 7.88
C MET A 72 14.30 -14.05 7.16
N PRO A 73 14.75 -15.08 7.90
CA PRO A 73 15.11 -16.36 7.28
C PRO A 73 13.88 -17.03 6.64
N PRO A 74 14.08 -17.88 5.63
CA PRO A 74 12.98 -18.63 5.04
C PRO A 74 12.24 -19.44 6.09
N SER A 75 10.91 -19.29 6.12
CA SER A 75 10.05 -20.03 7.04
C SER A 75 8.64 -20.09 6.46
N PRO A 76 7.77 -21.00 6.98
CA PRO A 76 6.38 -21.04 6.53
C PRO A 76 5.63 -19.73 6.73
N ASP A 77 6.04 -18.89 7.68
CA ASP A 77 5.36 -17.63 8.00
C ASP A 77 5.98 -16.41 7.32
N ARG A 78 7.11 -16.55 6.64
CA ARG A 78 7.79 -15.42 5.99
C ARG A 78 6.90 -14.71 5.00
N TRP A 79 6.12 -15.44 4.22
CA TRP A 79 5.23 -14.83 3.23
C TRP A 79 4.13 -13.98 3.88
N LYS A 80 3.65 -14.38 5.05
CA LYS A 80 2.65 -13.61 5.80
C LYS A 80 3.22 -12.27 6.22
N GLU A 81 4.43 -12.27 6.77
CA GLU A 81 5.09 -11.04 7.18
C GLU A 81 5.43 -10.15 5.98
N ARG A 82 5.82 -10.72 4.87
CA ARG A 82 6.13 -9.97 3.66
C ARG A 82 4.90 -9.31 3.04
N SER A 83 3.75 -9.93 3.17
CA SER A 83 2.51 -9.44 2.59
C SER A 83 1.72 -8.51 3.53
N ARG A 84 2.09 -8.47 4.78
CA ARG A 84 1.37 -7.71 5.78
C ARG A 84 1.47 -6.20 5.54
N THR A 85 0.33 -5.52 5.58
CA THR A 85 0.28 -4.06 5.57
C THR A 85 0.46 -3.53 6.99
N PHE A 86 1.38 -2.58 7.14
CA PHE A 86 1.61 -1.98 8.46
C PHE A 86 0.42 -1.13 8.88
N GLU A 87 0.08 -1.20 10.17
CA GLU A 87 -1.08 -0.52 10.73
C GLU A 87 -1.06 0.99 10.48
N GLY A 88 0.09 1.63 10.64
CA GLY A 88 0.23 3.07 10.40
C GLY A 88 -0.03 3.45 8.95
N VAL A 89 0.35 2.58 8.01
CA VAL A 89 0.07 2.77 6.59
C VAL A 89 -1.43 2.64 6.34
N ALA A 90 -2.05 1.59 6.86
CA ALA A 90 -3.49 1.37 6.71
C ALA A 90 -4.30 2.52 7.32
N LYS A 91 -3.89 3.02 8.47
CA LYS A 91 -4.52 4.16 9.11
C LYS A 91 -4.40 5.43 8.26
N ALA A 92 -3.22 5.68 7.70
CA ALA A 92 -3.01 6.83 6.81
C ALA A 92 -3.92 6.75 5.57
N MET A 93 -4.06 5.57 4.99
CA MET A 93 -4.97 5.35 3.86
C MET A 93 -6.41 5.68 4.25
N GLY A 94 -6.87 5.18 5.39
CA GLY A 94 -8.20 5.45 5.88
C GLY A 94 -8.43 6.94 6.15
N ASP A 95 -7.50 7.59 6.84
CA ASP A 95 -7.63 8.99 7.22
C ASP A 95 -7.53 9.92 6.00
N GLN A 96 -6.61 9.68 5.10
CA GLN A 96 -6.34 10.58 3.98
C GLN A 96 -7.29 10.36 2.79
N TRP A 97 -7.64 9.12 2.51
CA TRP A 97 -8.50 8.79 1.38
C TRP A 97 -9.97 8.67 1.79
N GLY A 98 -10.23 8.15 2.99
CA GLY A 98 -11.58 8.06 3.53
C GLY A 98 -12.18 9.42 3.82
N GLY A 99 -11.37 10.37 4.33
CA GLY A 99 -11.81 11.73 4.61
C GLY A 99 -12.23 12.55 3.38
N CYS A 100 -11.81 12.11 2.19
CA CYS A 100 -12.20 12.75 0.94
C CYS A 100 -13.53 12.24 0.41
N LEU A 101 -14.14 11.25 1.07
CA LEU A 101 -15.38 10.64 0.60
C LEU A 101 -16.57 11.44 1.07
N LEU A 102 -17.33 11.95 0.12
CA LEU A 102 -18.65 12.47 0.38
C LEU A 102 -19.61 11.30 0.64
N PRO A 103 -20.75 11.52 1.30
CA PRO A 103 -21.72 10.45 1.55
C PRO A 103 -22.09 9.66 0.28
N ALA A 104 -22.17 10.33 -0.85
CA ALA A 104 -22.45 9.69 -2.14
C ALA A 104 -21.33 8.76 -2.63
N CYS A 105 -20.15 8.84 -2.04
CA CYS A 105 -18.98 8.04 -2.40
C CYS A 105 -18.64 6.98 -1.35
N ALA A 106 -19.47 6.82 -0.34
CA ALA A 106 -19.22 5.87 0.76
C ALA A 106 -19.06 4.44 0.25
N ASP A 107 -19.78 4.07 -0.79
CA ASP A 107 -19.70 2.73 -1.39
C ASP A 107 -18.33 2.42 -1.98
N GLN A 108 -17.47 3.41 -2.10
CA GLN A 108 -16.15 3.25 -2.70
C GLN A 108 -15.05 3.01 -1.67
N LEU A 109 -15.41 2.86 -0.40
CA LEU A 109 -14.44 2.54 0.65
C LEU A 109 -13.77 1.19 0.43
N ASP A 110 -14.45 0.28 -0.27
CA ASP A 110 -13.94 -1.06 -0.53
C ASP A 110 -12.95 -1.12 -1.70
N LEU A 111 -12.53 0.02 -2.24
CA LEU A 111 -11.63 0.07 -3.39
C LEU A 111 -10.17 -0.17 -3.05
N LEU A 112 -9.84 -0.24 -1.78
CA LEU A 112 -8.49 -0.57 -1.36
C LEU A 112 -8.27 -2.06 -1.52
N ALA A 113 -7.30 -2.42 -2.33
CA ALA A 113 -6.97 -3.82 -2.56
C ALA A 113 -5.50 -4.06 -2.24
N ASN A 114 -5.25 -5.03 -1.40
CA ASN A 114 -3.91 -5.50 -1.09
C ASN A 114 -3.62 -6.74 -1.94
N LEU A 115 -2.63 -6.62 -2.82
CA LEU A 115 -2.17 -7.73 -3.63
C LEU A 115 -0.87 -8.25 -3.06
N VAL A 116 -0.88 -9.47 -2.69
CA VAL A 116 0.24 -10.06 -1.96
C VAL A 116 1.03 -10.99 -2.83
#